data_dd1cb5456f385fb3bc55e9d3f4995d61
#
_entry.id   dd1cb5456f385fb3bc55e9d3f4995d61
#
_cell.length_a   1.000
_cell.length_b   1.000
_cell.length_c   1.000
_cell.angle_alpha   90.00
_cell.angle_beta   90.00
_cell.angle_gamma   90.00
#
_symmetry.space_group_name_H-M   'P 1'
#
loop_
_entity.id
_entity.type
_entity.pdbx_description
1 polymer ?
#
loop_
_entity_poly.entity_id
_entity_poly.type
_entity_poly.pdbx_seq_one_letter_code
_entity_poly.pdbx_strand_id
1 'polypeptide(L)'
;MKYVSTRGGEDEVSFTSVLLNGLAKDGGLYVPKTFPKFSTKDLKKLSHMNYAELCYQVTKGFISESDIPHKDYKKICYKTYDKNFGENIINIDKLSENENILNLFHGPTLAFKDFALQLLGNIYDYVLKKKRIELTILGATSGDTGSAAIYGCSRSKKIKTFILFPHGKVSETQRKQMTTFKNKNVFCIAIKGDFDDCQKLVKDFFNYEEKKINLAAVNSINWVRIMGQLVYYFWSYFKVEKNLRSVSYVVPTGNFGNVYAGYISKKMGLPINKLVVSSNKNDILTRFFETGVMKLKQTIKTVSPSMDIQVSSNFERLLYDYSKSTKLIKNLYRELG
;
A
#
# COMPACT_ATOMS: atom_id res chain seq x y z
N MET A 1 -19.46 -2.60 -2.40
CA MET A 1 -18.55 -1.54 -2.92
C MET A 1 -18.15 -1.88 -4.35
N LYS A 2 -18.14 -0.92 -5.26
CA LYS A 2 -17.67 -1.04 -6.63
C LYS A 2 -16.41 -0.19 -6.84
N TYR A 3 -15.57 -0.61 -7.76
CA TYR A 3 -14.30 0.04 -8.10
C TYR A 3 -14.24 0.36 -9.58
N VAL A 4 -13.52 1.40 -9.93
CA VAL A 4 -13.29 1.86 -11.31
C VAL A 4 -11.80 2.05 -11.56
N SER A 5 -11.40 1.97 -12.85
CA SER A 5 -10.06 2.36 -13.26
C SER A 5 -9.93 3.87 -13.36
N THR A 6 -8.79 4.42 -12.95
CA THR A 6 -8.46 5.84 -13.13
C THR A 6 -8.38 6.25 -14.61
N ARG A 7 -8.21 5.29 -15.54
CA ARG A 7 -8.10 5.54 -16.99
C ARG A 7 -9.37 5.17 -17.75
N GLY A 8 -10.37 4.57 -17.09
CA GLY A 8 -11.73 4.36 -17.62
C GLY A 8 -11.88 3.30 -18.70
N GLY A 9 -10.87 2.47 -18.93
CA GLY A 9 -10.89 1.41 -19.97
C GLY A 9 -11.45 0.08 -19.50
N GLU A 10 -12.07 0.02 -18.32
CA GLU A 10 -12.65 -1.20 -17.74
C GLU A 10 -13.94 -0.87 -16.99
N ASP A 11 -14.92 -1.79 -17.07
CA ASP A 11 -16.16 -1.70 -16.32
C ASP A 11 -15.94 -1.77 -14.80
N GLU A 12 -16.98 -1.43 -14.04
CA GLU A 12 -16.96 -1.51 -12.60
C GLU A 12 -16.68 -2.93 -12.08
N VAL A 13 -15.68 -3.07 -11.24
CA VAL A 13 -15.26 -4.36 -10.71
C VAL A 13 -15.51 -4.50 -9.20
N SER A 14 -15.51 -5.74 -8.70
CA SER A 14 -15.66 -6.08 -7.29
C SER A 14 -14.33 -5.87 -6.53
N PHE A 15 -14.40 -5.82 -5.19
CA PHE A 15 -13.20 -5.83 -4.35
C PHE A 15 -12.30 -7.06 -4.62
N THR A 16 -12.91 -8.23 -4.80
CA THR A 16 -12.16 -9.46 -5.11
C THR A 16 -11.37 -9.34 -6.41
N SER A 17 -11.94 -8.72 -7.44
CA SER A 17 -11.22 -8.46 -8.71
C SER A 17 -10.06 -7.49 -8.51
N VAL A 18 -10.28 -6.39 -7.78
CA VAL A 18 -9.23 -5.41 -7.44
C VAL A 18 -8.09 -6.05 -6.65
N LEU A 19 -8.42 -6.91 -5.67
CA LEU A 19 -7.45 -7.65 -4.89
C LEU A 19 -6.56 -8.52 -5.78
N LEU A 20 -7.16 -9.34 -6.64
CA LEU A 20 -6.45 -10.34 -7.44
C LEU A 20 -5.67 -9.71 -8.61
N ASN A 21 -6.25 -8.73 -9.28
CA ASN A 21 -5.61 -8.09 -10.43
C ASN A 21 -4.56 -7.04 -10.02
N GLY A 22 -4.80 -6.29 -8.93
CA GLY A 22 -3.92 -5.22 -8.47
C GLY A 22 -3.89 -3.98 -9.36
N LEU A 23 -3.86 -4.18 -10.69
CA LEU A 23 -3.86 -3.17 -11.74
C LEU A 23 -5.03 -3.40 -12.70
N ALA A 24 -5.64 -2.34 -13.22
CA ALA A 24 -6.70 -2.44 -14.21
C ALA A 24 -6.13 -2.85 -15.58
N LYS A 25 -6.97 -3.46 -16.44
CA LYS A 25 -6.56 -3.96 -17.76
C LYS A 25 -6.04 -2.86 -18.70
N ASP A 26 -6.48 -1.63 -18.49
CA ASP A 26 -6.03 -0.45 -19.23
C ASP A 26 -4.74 0.19 -18.67
N GLY A 27 -4.12 -0.46 -17.68
CA GLY A 27 -2.94 0.03 -16.97
C GLY A 27 -3.23 1.12 -15.94
N GLY A 28 -4.51 1.48 -15.73
CA GLY A 28 -4.96 2.41 -14.70
C GLY A 28 -5.00 1.78 -13.30
N LEU A 29 -5.13 2.62 -12.30
CA LEU A 29 -5.21 2.20 -10.91
C LEU A 29 -6.67 2.08 -10.47
N TYR A 30 -6.97 1.04 -9.68
CA TYR A 30 -8.29 0.93 -9.08
C TYR A 30 -8.52 1.93 -7.96
N VAL A 31 -9.70 2.56 -7.99
CA VAL A 31 -10.22 3.41 -6.91
C VAL A 31 -11.68 3.03 -6.61
N PRO A 32 -12.13 3.09 -5.35
CA PRO A 32 -13.54 2.88 -5.03
C PRO A 32 -14.38 4.04 -5.55
N LYS A 33 -15.59 3.78 -6.01
CA LYS A 33 -16.53 4.82 -6.47
C LYS A 33 -16.89 5.83 -5.39
N THR A 34 -16.93 5.39 -4.16
CA THR A 34 -17.25 6.21 -2.99
C THR A 34 -16.32 5.88 -1.82
N PHE A 35 -16.10 6.86 -0.95
CA PHE A 35 -15.37 6.64 0.30
C PHE A 35 -16.37 6.60 1.47
N PRO A 36 -16.24 5.63 2.41
CA PRO A 36 -16.98 5.66 3.66
C PRO A 36 -16.80 7.00 4.37
N LYS A 37 -17.84 7.46 5.07
CA LYS A 37 -17.83 8.72 5.81
C LYS A 37 -18.07 8.45 7.28
N PHE A 38 -17.33 9.13 8.14
CA PHE A 38 -17.49 9.09 9.59
C PHE A 38 -17.92 10.46 10.11
N SER A 39 -19.03 10.47 10.86
CA SER A 39 -19.46 11.65 11.59
C SER A 39 -18.60 11.85 12.86
N THR A 40 -18.71 13.02 13.48
CA THR A 40 -18.10 13.30 14.80
C THR A 40 -18.47 12.24 15.86
N LYS A 41 -19.74 11.77 15.83
CA LYS A 41 -20.22 10.71 16.73
C LYS A 41 -19.51 9.38 16.44
N ASP A 42 -19.28 9.05 15.18
CA ASP A 42 -18.57 7.84 14.78
C ASP A 42 -17.10 7.91 15.19
N LEU A 43 -16.43 9.04 14.95
CA LEU A 43 -15.04 9.25 15.36
C LEU A 43 -14.86 9.05 16.88
N LYS A 44 -15.77 9.58 17.70
CA LYS A 44 -15.75 9.34 19.15
C LYS A 44 -15.86 7.86 19.52
N LYS A 45 -16.71 7.10 18.82
CA LYS A 45 -16.81 5.65 19.04
C LYS A 45 -15.54 4.91 18.61
N LEU A 46 -14.96 5.28 17.46
CA LEU A 46 -13.74 4.67 16.92
C LEU A 46 -12.52 4.89 17.83
N SER A 47 -12.45 6.02 18.55
CA SER A 47 -11.29 6.36 19.41
C SER A 47 -11.06 5.42 20.59
N HIS A 48 -12.07 4.66 20.99
CA HIS A 48 -12.00 3.69 22.10
C HIS A 48 -11.64 2.26 21.65
N MET A 49 -11.51 2.02 20.35
CA MET A 49 -11.26 0.69 19.80
C MET A 49 -9.77 0.32 19.85
N ASN A 50 -9.48 -0.98 19.99
CA ASN A 50 -8.15 -1.50 19.74
C ASN A 50 -7.83 -1.45 18.23
N TYR A 51 -6.56 -1.63 17.87
CA TYR A 51 -6.11 -1.46 16.48
C TYR A 51 -6.80 -2.42 15.50
N ALA A 52 -7.03 -3.67 15.88
CA ALA A 52 -7.70 -4.67 15.03
C ALA A 52 -9.17 -4.34 14.77
N GLU A 53 -9.89 -3.91 15.81
CA GLU A 53 -11.29 -3.47 15.69
C GLU A 53 -11.37 -2.17 14.88
N LEU A 54 -10.45 -1.23 15.11
CA LEU A 54 -10.35 0.00 14.33
C LEU A 54 -10.10 -0.30 12.86
N CYS A 55 -9.18 -1.24 12.56
CA CYS A 55 -8.94 -1.70 11.20
C CYS A 55 -10.24 -2.18 10.54
N TYR A 56 -10.96 -3.08 11.21
CA TYR A 56 -12.22 -3.58 10.69
C TYR A 56 -13.22 -2.44 10.42
N GLN A 57 -13.44 -1.55 11.38
CA GLN A 57 -14.44 -0.49 11.26
C GLN A 57 -14.10 0.53 10.18
N VAL A 58 -12.83 0.94 10.08
CA VAL A 58 -12.37 1.93 9.10
C VAL A 58 -12.42 1.36 7.68
N THR A 59 -12.17 0.05 7.52
CA THR A 59 -11.95 -0.54 6.20
C THR A 59 -13.09 -1.41 5.68
N LYS A 60 -14.03 -1.87 6.53
CA LYS A 60 -15.15 -2.73 6.12
C LYS A 60 -16.01 -2.14 4.99
N GLY A 61 -16.17 -0.82 4.95
CA GLY A 61 -16.94 -0.14 3.92
C GLY A 61 -16.35 -0.24 2.51
N PHE A 62 -15.09 -0.65 2.37
CA PHE A 62 -14.45 -0.93 1.09
C PHE A 62 -14.68 -2.35 0.57
N ILE A 63 -15.24 -3.24 1.39
CA ILE A 63 -15.44 -4.66 1.08
C ILE A 63 -16.93 -4.97 1.18
N SER A 64 -17.53 -5.49 0.10
CA SER A 64 -18.93 -5.92 0.16
C SER A 64 -19.07 -7.28 0.85
N GLU A 65 -20.23 -7.50 1.48
CA GLU A 65 -20.58 -8.80 2.11
C GLU A 65 -20.46 -9.97 1.11
N SER A 66 -20.74 -9.72 -0.17
CA SER A 66 -20.63 -10.75 -1.21
C SER A 66 -19.18 -11.13 -1.52
N ASP A 67 -18.22 -10.20 -1.39
CA ASP A 67 -16.80 -10.47 -1.56
C ASP A 67 -16.25 -11.24 -0.35
N ILE A 68 -16.35 -10.64 0.84
CA ILE A 68 -15.94 -11.24 2.10
C ILE A 68 -16.99 -10.90 3.16
N PRO A 69 -17.68 -11.89 3.76
CA PRO A 69 -18.60 -11.64 4.86
C PRO A 69 -17.94 -10.84 5.97
N HIS A 70 -18.61 -9.82 6.49
CA HIS A 70 -18.05 -8.92 7.51
C HIS A 70 -17.56 -9.65 8.76
N LYS A 71 -18.25 -10.75 9.15
CA LYS A 71 -17.82 -11.62 10.25
C LYS A 71 -16.44 -12.22 10.01
N ASP A 72 -16.16 -12.66 8.78
CA ASP A 72 -14.89 -13.26 8.42
C ASP A 72 -13.81 -12.19 8.21
N TYR A 73 -14.18 -11.03 7.63
CA TYR A 73 -13.26 -9.91 7.51
C TYR A 73 -12.81 -9.38 8.88
N LYS A 74 -13.70 -9.32 9.85
CA LYS A 74 -13.35 -8.99 11.23
C LYS A 74 -12.30 -9.95 11.80
N LYS A 75 -12.47 -11.26 11.61
CA LYS A 75 -11.47 -12.27 12.03
C LYS A 75 -10.11 -12.05 11.32
N ILE A 76 -10.13 -11.68 10.04
CA ILE A 76 -8.90 -11.38 9.29
C ILE A 76 -8.17 -10.19 9.92
N CYS A 77 -8.87 -9.10 10.27
CA CYS A 77 -8.27 -7.95 10.93
C CYS A 77 -7.62 -8.32 12.26
N TYR A 78 -8.32 -9.08 13.11
CA TYR A 78 -7.78 -9.53 14.40
C TYR A 78 -6.57 -10.46 14.22
N LYS A 79 -6.63 -11.40 13.27
CA LYS A 79 -5.49 -12.28 12.94
C LYS A 79 -4.29 -11.50 12.42
N THR A 80 -4.52 -10.40 11.72
CA THR A 80 -3.46 -9.59 11.13
C THR A 80 -2.67 -8.82 12.18
N TYR A 81 -3.38 -8.16 13.09
CA TYR A 81 -2.79 -7.25 14.08
C TYR A 81 -2.78 -7.88 15.48
N ASP A 82 -2.32 -9.11 15.52
CA ASP A 82 -2.07 -9.86 16.75
C ASP A 82 -0.60 -9.77 17.19
N LYS A 83 -0.11 -10.82 17.81
CA LYS A 83 1.25 -10.96 18.33
C LYS A 83 2.38 -10.67 17.32
N ASN A 84 2.09 -10.61 16.01
CA ASN A 84 3.13 -10.36 15.00
C ASN A 84 3.66 -8.92 15.01
N PHE A 85 2.90 -7.99 15.58
CA PHE A 85 3.31 -6.60 15.78
C PHE A 85 3.84 -6.32 17.18
N GLY A 86 4.09 -7.37 17.99
CA GLY A 86 4.50 -7.23 19.37
C GLY A 86 3.39 -6.66 20.27
N GLU A 87 3.75 -6.25 21.48
CA GLU A 87 2.78 -5.69 22.46
C GLU A 87 2.27 -4.32 22.01
N ASN A 88 3.12 -3.51 21.39
CA ASN A 88 2.80 -2.18 20.91
C ASN A 88 2.84 -2.13 19.37
N ILE A 89 1.67 -2.21 18.74
CA ILE A 89 1.54 -2.16 17.28
C ILE A 89 2.12 -0.86 16.72
N ILE A 90 1.90 0.27 17.40
CA ILE A 90 2.37 1.60 17.01
C ILE A 90 2.74 2.37 18.27
N ASN A 91 3.95 2.94 18.29
CA ASN A 91 4.38 3.91 19.30
C ASN A 91 4.36 5.32 18.73
N ILE A 92 4.11 6.28 19.63
CA ILE A 92 4.17 7.70 19.32
C ILE A 92 5.11 8.34 20.32
N ASP A 93 6.21 8.89 19.83
CA ASP A 93 7.17 9.62 20.63
C ASP A 93 6.82 11.11 20.61
N LYS A 94 6.64 11.68 21.79
CA LYS A 94 6.36 13.11 21.94
C LYS A 94 7.69 13.88 21.89
N LEU A 95 7.84 14.76 20.90
CA LEU A 95 9.02 15.63 20.77
C LEU A 95 8.82 16.97 21.49
N SER A 96 7.62 17.55 21.40
CA SER A 96 7.25 18.79 22.06
C SER A 96 5.76 18.76 22.41
N GLU A 97 5.21 19.86 22.86
CA GLU A 97 3.78 19.96 23.17
C GLU A 97 2.90 19.68 21.93
N ASN A 98 3.34 20.12 20.77
CA ASN A 98 2.58 20.05 19.52
C ASN A 98 3.20 19.14 18.45
N GLU A 99 4.30 18.48 18.72
CA GLU A 99 5.04 17.65 17.77
C GLU A 99 5.22 16.23 18.28
N ASN A 100 4.88 15.28 17.43
CA ASN A 100 4.95 13.86 17.72
C ASN A 100 5.58 13.10 16.55
N ILE A 101 6.32 12.03 16.84
CA ILE A 101 6.78 11.06 15.84
C ILE A 101 5.93 9.80 15.91
N LEU A 102 5.32 9.44 14.79
CA LEU A 102 4.59 8.19 14.64
C LEU A 102 5.54 7.08 14.15
N ASN A 103 5.85 6.13 15.02
CA ASN A 103 6.74 5.01 14.73
C ASN A 103 5.97 3.86 14.07
N LEU A 104 6.28 3.57 12.82
CA LEU A 104 5.59 2.53 12.02
C LEU A 104 6.48 1.31 11.73
N PHE A 105 7.51 1.05 12.54
CA PHE A 105 8.49 -0.01 12.31
C PHE A 105 8.38 -1.21 13.29
N HIS A 106 7.26 -1.36 14.00
CA HIS A 106 7.06 -2.47 14.95
C HIS A 106 6.52 -3.75 14.32
N GLY A 107 6.36 -3.77 13.00
CA GLY A 107 5.98 -4.97 12.27
C GLY A 107 7.15 -5.95 12.10
N PRO A 108 6.87 -7.19 11.61
CA PRO A 108 7.84 -8.28 11.58
C PRO A 108 9.05 -8.05 10.69
N THR A 109 9.00 -7.10 9.75
CA THR A 109 10.13 -6.75 8.88
C THR A 109 10.67 -5.35 9.14
N LEU A 110 10.24 -4.71 10.22
CA LEU A 110 10.66 -3.39 10.69
C LEU A 110 10.41 -2.29 9.64
N ALA A 111 9.35 -2.44 8.84
CA ALA A 111 8.94 -1.47 7.82
C ALA A 111 7.46 -1.12 7.96
N PHE A 112 7.09 0.14 7.72
CA PHE A 112 5.69 0.57 7.73
C PHE A 112 4.81 -0.23 6.74
N LYS A 113 5.43 -0.84 5.74
CA LYS A 113 4.77 -1.68 4.75
C LYS A 113 4.15 -2.94 5.34
N ASP A 114 4.63 -3.39 6.50
CA ASP A 114 4.05 -4.52 7.23
C ASP A 114 2.57 -4.33 7.52
N PHE A 115 2.14 -3.12 7.91
CA PHE A 115 0.75 -2.84 8.24
C PHE A 115 -0.20 -3.24 7.11
N ALA A 116 0.14 -2.90 5.88
CA ALA A 116 -0.70 -3.20 4.73
C ALA A 116 -0.44 -4.59 4.14
N LEU A 117 0.81 -5.06 4.13
CA LEU A 117 1.16 -6.34 3.51
C LEU A 117 0.75 -7.54 4.35
N GLN A 118 0.74 -7.44 5.68
CA GLN A 118 0.16 -8.48 6.54
C GLN A 118 -1.36 -8.61 6.33
N LEU A 119 -2.05 -7.48 6.21
CA LEU A 119 -3.49 -7.47 5.91
C LEU A 119 -3.76 -8.07 4.53
N LEU A 120 -3.01 -7.63 3.51
CA LEU A 120 -3.13 -8.14 2.14
C LEU A 120 -2.93 -9.66 2.08
N GLY A 121 -1.88 -10.18 2.71
CA GLY A 121 -1.58 -11.62 2.73
C GLY A 121 -2.69 -12.44 3.39
N ASN A 122 -3.26 -11.98 4.50
CA ASN A 122 -4.37 -12.67 5.17
C ASN A 122 -5.68 -12.59 4.35
N ILE A 123 -5.94 -11.48 3.65
CA ILE A 123 -7.09 -11.38 2.74
C ILE A 123 -6.90 -12.31 1.53
N TYR A 124 -5.70 -12.35 0.94
CA TYR A 124 -5.38 -13.32 -0.12
C TYR A 124 -5.63 -14.76 0.35
N ASP A 125 -5.09 -15.16 1.51
CA ASP A 125 -5.24 -16.53 2.03
C ASP A 125 -6.73 -16.92 2.13
N TYR A 126 -7.58 -16.02 2.63
CA TYR A 126 -9.02 -16.23 2.71
C TYR A 126 -9.67 -16.40 1.34
N VAL A 127 -9.44 -15.44 0.43
CA VAL A 127 -10.07 -15.42 -0.90
C VAL A 127 -9.64 -16.62 -1.75
N LEU A 128 -8.34 -16.96 -1.73
CA LEU A 128 -7.78 -18.08 -2.50
C LEU A 128 -8.32 -19.42 -2.01
N LYS A 129 -8.49 -19.58 -0.70
CA LYS A 129 -9.13 -20.78 -0.12
C LYS A 129 -10.58 -20.89 -0.54
N LYS A 130 -11.35 -19.80 -0.44
CA LYS A 130 -12.76 -19.75 -0.83
C LYS A 130 -12.95 -20.06 -2.32
N LYS A 131 -12.11 -19.51 -3.17
CA LYS A 131 -12.14 -19.75 -4.64
C LYS A 131 -11.48 -21.06 -5.10
N ARG A 132 -10.75 -21.74 -4.22
CA ARG A 132 -9.96 -22.97 -4.53
C ARG A 132 -8.93 -22.75 -5.64
N ILE A 133 -8.33 -21.57 -5.71
CA ILE A 133 -7.29 -21.23 -6.69
C ILE A 133 -5.94 -21.00 -6.01
N GLU A 134 -4.88 -21.08 -6.78
CA GLU A 134 -3.51 -20.71 -6.37
C GLU A 134 -3.11 -19.40 -7.02
N LEU A 135 -2.20 -18.67 -6.38
CA LEU A 135 -1.69 -17.38 -6.81
C LEU A 135 -0.16 -17.41 -6.83
N THR A 136 0.41 -16.88 -7.88
CA THR A 136 1.84 -16.59 -7.93
C THR A 136 2.05 -15.09 -7.79
N ILE A 137 2.77 -14.70 -6.75
CA ILE A 137 3.22 -13.33 -6.56
C ILE A 137 4.58 -13.19 -7.20
N LEU A 138 4.71 -12.24 -8.11
CA LEU A 138 5.98 -11.88 -8.73
C LEU A 138 6.23 -10.41 -8.50
N GLY A 139 7.39 -10.06 -7.95
CA GLY A 139 7.73 -8.68 -7.65
C GLY A 139 9.22 -8.40 -7.73
N ALA A 140 9.56 -7.17 -8.12
CA ALA A 140 10.89 -6.61 -7.97
C ALA A 140 10.97 -5.74 -6.71
N THR A 141 12.11 -5.76 -6.04
CA THR A 141 12.32 -4.97 -4.83
C THR A 141 13.72 -4.37 -4.78
N SER A 142 13.80 -3.16 -4.24
CA SER A 142 15.05 -2.53 -3.80
C SER A 142 15.35 -2.78 -2.31
N GLY A 143 14.50 -3.57 -1.60
CA GLY A 143 14.72 -3.94 -0.20
C GLY A 143 13.45 -4.22 0.60
N ASP A 144 12.93 -3.22 1.32
CA ASP A 144 11.88 -3.38 2.36
C ASP A 144 10.51 -3.87 1.87
N THR A 145 10.13 -3.57 0.63
CA THR A 145 8.88 -4.10 0.06
C THR A 145 8.96 -5.61 -0.13
N GLY A 146 10.11 -6.12 -0.56
CA GLY A 146 10.30 -7.56 -0.76
C GLY A 146 10.20 -8.35 0.53
N SER A 147 10.89 -7.94 1.58
CA SER A 147 10.84 -8.60 2.89
C SER A 147 9.42 -8.58 3.49
N ALA A 148 8.75 -7.44 3.44
CA ALA A 148 7.38 -7.31 3.94
C ALA A 148 6.36 -8.13 3.13
N ALA A 149 6.53 -8.23 1.79
CA ALA A 149 5.70 -9.06 0.93
C ALA A 149 5.91 -10.55 1.19
N ILE A 150 7.16 -10.99 1.31
CA ILE A 150 7.51 -12.36 1.67
C ILE A 150 6.84 -12.72 2.98
N TYR A 151 7.03 -11.92 4.03
CA TYR A 151 6.47 -12.22 5.34
C TYR A 151 4.94 -12.26 5.33
N GLY A 152 4.30 -11.28 4.67
CA GLY A 152 2.83 -11.20 4.59
C GLY A 152 2.20 -12.37 3.83
N CYS A 153 2.83 -12.81 2.74
CA CYS A 153 2.24 -13.78 1.82
C CYS A 153 2.67 -15.23 2.08
N SER A 154 3.83 -15.46 2.69
CA SER A 154 4.42 -16.80 2.87
C SER A 154 3.62 -17.77 3.74
N ARG A 155 2.74 -17.25 4.59
CA ARG A 155 1.89 -18.07 5.47
C ARG A 155 0.78 -18.81 4.72
N SER A 156 0.41 -18.36 3.54
CA SER A 156 -0.57 -19.03 2.72
C SER A 156 0.07 -20.12 1.87
N LYS A 157 -0.40 -21.36 2.03
CA LYS A 157 -0.01 -22.49 1.16
C LYS A 157 -0.52 -22.34 -0.29
N LYS A 158 -1.44 -21.40 -0.53
CA LYS A 158 -2.02 -21.10 -1.84
C LYS A 158 -1.25 -20.04 -2.62
N ILE A 159 -0.20 -19.46 -2.02
CA ILE A 159 0.62 -18.41 -2.63
C ILE A 159 2.05 -18.93 -2.84
N LYS A 160 2.57 -18.80 -4.05
CA LYS A 160 3.99 -18.87 -4.35
C LYS A 160 4.52 -17.46 -4.54
N THR A 161 5.61 -17.09 -3.87
CA THR A 161 6.16 -15.73 -3.88
C THR A 161 7.55 -15.74 -4.50
N PHE A 162 7.71 -15.02 -5.61
CA PHE A 162 8.97 -14.81 -6.30
C PHE A 162 9.36 -13.34 -6.18
N ILE A 163 10.51 -13.07 -5.57
CA ILE A 163 11.03 -11.72 -5.39
C ILE A 163 12.38 -11.60 -6.09
N LEU A 164 12.41 -10.73 -7.10
CA LEU A 164 13.62 -10.35 -7.83
C LEU A 164 14.27 -9.15 -7.18
N PHE A 165 15.58 -9.19 -6.99
CA PHE A 165 16.35 -8.07 -6.44
C PHE A 165 17.72 -7.97 -7.10
N PRO A 166 18.28 -6.76 -7.23
CA PRO A 166 19.59 -6.56 -7.89
C PRO A 166 20.70 -7.09 -7.01
N HIS A 167 21.55 -7.96 -7.58
CA HIS A 167 22.68 -8.57 -6.88
C HIS A 167 23.66 -7.50 -6.36
N GLY A 168 23.97 -7.55 -5.07
CA GLY A 168 24.91 -6.62 -4.44
C GLY A 168 24.41 -5.17 -4.28
N LYS A 169 23.17 -4.83 -4.70
CA LYS A 169 22.63 -3.47 -4.64
C LYS A 169 21.50 -3.27 -3.61
N VAL A 170 21.23 -4.29 -2.80
CA VAL A 170 20.31 -4.23 -1.65
C VAL A 170 21.12 -4.24 -0.37
N SER A 171 20.67 -3.58 0.69
CA SER A 171 21.38 -3.59 1.97
C SER A 171 21.50 -5.02 2.52
N GLU A 172 22.59 -5.31 3.22
CA GLU A 172 22.85 -6.65 3.79
C GLU A 172 21.70 -7.11 4.70
N THR A 173 21.18 -6.21 5.53
CA THR A 173 20.06 -6.48 6.43
C THR A 173 18.82 -6.87 5.66
N GLN A 174 18.42 -6.10 4.64
CA GLN A 174 17.24 -6.37 3.83
C GLN A 174 17.41 -7.65 3.00
N ARG A 175 18.60 -7.89 2.47
CA ARG A 175 18.92 -9.15 1.79
C ARG A 175 18.71 -10.33 2.73
N LYS A 176 19.25 -10.29 3.94
CA LYS A 176 19.07 -11.34 4.95
C LYS A 176 17.59 -11.53 5.31
N GLN A 177 16.84 -10.46 5.55
CA GLN A 177 15.40 -10.55 5.82
C GLN A 177 14.63 -11.31 4.73
N MET A 178 15.02 -11.19 3.46
CA MET A 178 14.39 -11.93 2.35
C MET A 178 14.90 -13.37 2.25
N THR A 179 16.24 -13.57 2.25
CA THR A 179 16.86 -14.83 1.86
C THR A 179 16.97 -15.86 2.99
N THR A 180 16.82 -15.47 4.25
CA THR A 180 16.82 -16.39 5.39
C THR A 180 15.43 -16.96 5.70
N PHE A 181 14.42 -16.55 4.97
CA PHE A 181 13.05 -17.02 5.14
C PHE A 181 12.90 -18.47 4.64
N LYS A 182 12.62 -19.43 5.53
CA LYS A 182 12.69 -20.88 5.25
C LYS A 182 11.37 -21.50 4.75
N ASN A 183 10.51 -20.76 4.08
CA ASN A 183 9.26 -21.33 3.55
C ASN A 183 9.44 -21.87 2.13
N LYS A 184 8.91 -23.07 1.88
CA LYS A 184 9.02 -23.78 0.57
C LYS A 184 8.30 -23.06 -0.59
N ASN A 185 7.48 -22.06 -0.30
CA ASN A 185 6.72 -21.29 -1.29
C ASN A 185 7.31 -19.88 -1.53
N VAL A 186 8.53 -19.60 -1.04
CA VAL A 186 9.22 -18.32 -1.21
C VAL A 186 10.52 -18.53 -1.99
N PHE A 187 10.70 -17.73 -3.04
CA PHE A 187 11.84 -17.78 -3.94
C PHE A 187 12.42 -16.38 -4.10
N CYS A 188 13.66 -16.19 -3.68
CA CYS A 188 14.40 -14.93 -3.81
C CYS A 188 15.43 -15.08 -4.92
N ILE A 189 15.34 -14.25 -5.96
CA ILE A 189 16.16 -14.36 -7.17
C ILE A 189 17.03 -13.11 -7.29
N ALA A 190 18.34 -13.27 -7.18
CA ALA A 190 19.31 -12.21 -7.39
C ALA A 190 19.60 -12.04 -8.89
N ILE A 191 19.37 -10.86 -9.44
CA ILE A 191 19.59 -10.54 -10.85
C ILE A 191 20.91 -9.77 -10.99
N LYS A 192 21.76 -10.18 -11.94
CA LYS A 192 22.95 -9.41 -12.35
C LYS A 192 22.51 -8.21 -13.18
N GLY A 193 22.25 -7.10 -12.52
CA GLY A 193 21.71 -5.88 -13.10
C GLY A 193 21.37 -4.86 -12.03
N ASP A 194 20.44 -3.98 -12.33
CA ASP A 194 19.91 -3.01 -11.37
C ASP A 194 18.41 -3.25 -11.03
N PHE A 195 17.81 -2.31 -10.33
CA PHE A 195 16.40 -2.44 -9.96
C PHE A 195 15.46 -2.32 -11.17
N ASP A 196 15.85 -1.53 -12.17
CA ASP A 196 15.06 -1.34 -13.38
C ASP A 196 15.08 -2.61 -14.24
N ASP A 197 16.21 -3.33 -14.29
CA ASP A 197 16.29 -4.66 -14.92
C ASP A 197 15.36 -5.67 -14.24
N CYS A 198 15.31 -5.67 -12.91
CA CYS A 198 14.38 -6.52 -12.17
C CYS A 198 12.92 -6.16 -12.47
N GLN A 199 12.60 -4.86 -12.54
CA GLN A 199 11.24 -4.41 -12.88
C GLN A 199 10.85 -4.76 -14.32
N LYS A 200 11.79 -4.62 -15.25
CA LYS A 200 11.58 -4.99 -16.67
C LYS A 200 11.25 -6.47 -16.79
N LEU A 201 12.04 -7.35 -16.18
CA LEU A 201 11.76 -8.80 -16.16
C LEU A 201 10.38 -9.12 -15.60
N VAL A 202 9.97 -8.45 -14.51
CA VAL A 202 8.63 -8.62 -13.94
C VAL A 202 7.56 -8.17 -14.94
N LYS A 203 7.72 -7.00 -15.58
CA LYS A 203 6.78 -6.50 -16.60
C LYS A 203 6.68 -7.45 -17.81
N ASP A 204 7.81 -7.90 -18.32
CA ASP A 204 7.87 -8.83 -19.47
C ASP A 204 7.14 -10.12 -19.14
N PHE A 205 7.31 -10.66 -17.92
CA PHE A 205 6.60 -11.87 -17.50
C PHE A 205 5.11 -11.64 -17.32
N PHE A 206 4.67 -10.47 -16.85
CA PHE A 206 3.25 -10.13 -16.79
C PHE A 206 2.61 -10.02 -18.16
N ASN A 207 3.35 -9.59 -19.17
CA ASN A 207 2.90 -9.44 -20.56
C ASN A 207 2.98 -10.74 -21.38
N TYR A 208 3.62 -11.79 -20.84
CA TYR A 208 3.74 -13.07 -21.54
C TYR A 208 2.36 -13.74 -21.68
N GLU A 209 1.88 -13.87 -22.90
CA GLU A 209 0.50 -14.30 -23.19
C GLU A 209 0.23 -15.79 -22.88
N GLU A 210 1.22 -16.67 -23.01
CA GLU A 210 1.07 -18.11 -22.79
C GLU A 210 1.02 -18.54 -21.31
N LYS A 211 1.07 -17.60 -20.38
CA LYS A 211 1.04 -17.91 -18.94
C LYS A 211 -0.28 -18.57 -18.52
N LYS A 212 -0.18 -19.79 -18.01
CA LYS A 212 -1.31 -20.56 -17.45
C LYS A 212 -1.44 -20.42 -15.94
N ILE A 213 -0.94 -19.34 -15.34
CA ILE A 213 -0.88 -19.12 -13.89
C ILE A 213 -1.54 -17.80 -13.51
N ASN A 214 -2.20 -17.79 -12.36
CA ASN A 214 -2.72 -16.55 -11.79
C ASN A 214 -1.55 -15.75 -11.21
N LEU A 215 -1.27 -14.60 -11.78
CA LEU A 215 -0.23 -13.68 -11.34
C LEU A 215 -0.82 -12.51 -10.57
N ALA A 216 -0.14 -12.09 -9.52
CA ALA A 216 -0.40 -10.83 -8.85
C ALA A 216 0.90 -10.11 -8.48
N ALA A 217 0.85 -8.80 -8.46
CA ALA A 217 1.92 -7.97 -7.93
C ALA A 217 1.59 -7.48 -6.52
N VAL A 218 2.60 -7.40 -5.66
CA VAL A 218 2.47 -6.86 -4.29
C VAL A 218 3.04 -5.44 -4.18
N ASN A 219 3.07 -4.72 -5.28
CA ASN A 219 3.56 -3.34 -5.32
C ASN A 219 2.61 -2.35 -4.63
N SER A 220 3.01 -1.07 -4.56
CA SER A 220 2.26 -0.01 -3.86
C SER A 220 0.91 0.32 -4.48
N ILE A 221 0.61 -0.17 -5.69
CA ILE A 221 -0.62 0.16 -6.43
C ILE A 221 -1.83 -0.68 -6.03
N ASN A 222 -1.66 -1.86 -5.41
CA ASN A 222 -2.81 -2.65 -4.94
C ASN A 222 -3.62 -1.84 -3.91
N TRP A 223 -4.95 -1.73 -4.12
CA TRP A 223 -5.83 -0.92 -3.27
C TRP A 223 -5.77 -1.33 -1.79
N VAL A 224 -5.64 -2.62 -1.49
CA VAL A 224 -5.53 -3.10 -0.10
C VAL A 224 -4.34 -2.50 0.62
N ARG A 225 -3.28 -2.13 -0.12
CA ARG A 225 -2.13 -1.44 0.46
C ARG A 225 -2.45 -0.02 0.92
N ILE A 226 -3.32 0.68 0.19
CA ILE A 226 -3.84 1.99 0.63
C ILE A 226 -4.77 1.79 1.83
N MET A 227 -5.69 0.82 1.71
CA MET A 227 -6.69 0.52 2.73
C MET A 227 -6.07 0.18 4.10
N GLY A 228 -5.01 -0.64 4.12
CA GLY A 228 -4.30 -0.97 5.37
C GLY A 228 -3.59 0.23 6.01
N GLN A 229 -3.20 1.22 5.19
CA GLN A 229 -2.54 2.43 5.66
C GLN A 229 -3.49 3.49 6.23
N LEU A 230 -4.79 3.45 5.89
CA LEU A 230 -5.80 4.34 6.50
C LEU A 230 -5.81 4.21 8.03
N VAL A 231 -5.64 2.99 8.52
CA VAL A 231 -5.87 2.65 9.93
C VAL A 231 -4.94 3.39 10.87
N TYR A 232 -3.65 3.51 10.54
CA TYR A 232 -2.72 4.20 11.43
C TYR A 232 -2.89 5.73 11.43
N TYR A 233 -3.53 6.35 10.41
CA TYR A 233 -3.94 7.75 10.47
C TYR A 233 -5.06 7.95 11.51
N PHE A 234 -6.08 7.10 11.49
CA PHE A 234 -7.14 7.13 12.51
C PHE A 234 -6.57 6.83 13.90
N TRP A 235 -5.72 5.79 14.02
CA TRP A 235 -5.11 5.41 15.28
C TRP A 235 -4.26 6.52 15.89
N SER A 236 -3.32 7.07 15.14
CA SER A 236 -2.45 8.14 15.61
C SER A 236 -3.22 9.40 15.96
N TYR A 237 -4.20 9.77 15.15
CA TYR A 237 -5.08 10.90 15.43
C TYR A 237 -5.74 10.75 16.82
N PHE A 238 -6.36 9.61 17.11
CA PHE A 238 -7.02 9.36 18.39
C PHE A 238 -6.06 9.27 19.59
N LYS A 239 -4.78 9.02 19.36
CA LYS A 239 -3.77 9.01 20.42
C LYS A 239 -3.28 10.40 20.78
N VAL A 240 -3.12 11.28 19.81
CA VAL A 240 -2.58 12.63 20.00
C VAL A 240 -3.66 13.69 20.25
N GLU A 241 -4.86 13.51 19.71
CA GLU A 241 -5.93 14.50 19.78
C GLU A 241 -7.20 13.93 20.43
N LYS A 242 -7.69 14.59 21.48
CA LYS A 242 -8.87 14.15 22.24
C LYS A 242 -10.13 14.99 21.99
N ASN A 243 -9.94 16.24 21.54
CA ASN A 243 -11.01 17.24 21.38
C ASN A 243 -11.46 17.41 19.93
N LEU A 244 -11.05 16.50 19.04
CA LEU A 244 -11.34 16.53 17.61
C LEU A 244 -10.86 17.80 16.88
N ARG A 245 -9.81 18.45 17.39
CA ARG A 245 -9.11 19.54 16.68
C ARG A 245 -8.35 18.94 15.49
N SER A 246 -8.03 19.75 14.51
CA SER A 246 -7.31 19.30 13.32
C SER A 246 -5.82 19.06 13.61
N VAL A 247 -5.26 17.99 13.01
CA VAL A 247 -3.86 17.58 13.08
C VAL A 247 -3.24 17.63 11.68
N SER A 248 -1.99 18.04 11.58
CA SER A 248 -1.21 17.98 10.34
C SER A 248 -0.23 16.80 10.37
N TYR A 249 0.02 16.21 9.21
CA TYR A 249 0.98 15.11 9.07
C TYR A 249 2.08 15.48 8.08
N VAL A 250 3.34 15.28 8.47
CA VAL A 250 4.50 15.30 7.58
C VAL A 250 4.81 13.87 7.19
N VAL A 251 4.74 13.55 5.90
CA VAL A 251 4.77 12.18 5.41
C VAL A 251 5.94 11.98 4.45
N PRO A 252 6.97 11.21 4.83
CA PRO A 252 8.01 10.79 3.90
C PRO A 252 7.38 10.06 2.70
N THR A 253 7.63 10.55 1.49
CA THR A 253 6.84 10.14 0.33
C THR A 253 7.72 9.78 -0.87
N GLY A 254 7.57 8.56 -1.37
CA GLY A 254 8.06 8.10 -2.67
C GLY A 254 6.88 7.78 -3.60
N ASN A 255 6.32 6.58 -3.50
CA ASN A 255 5.19 6.10 -4.34
C ASN A 255 3.82 6.73 -4.03
N PHE A 256 3.75 7.75 -3.20
CA PHE A 256 2.54 8.48 -2.81
C PHE A 256 1.47 7.65 -2.05
N GLY A 257 1.69 6.37 -1.81
CA GLY A 257 0.69 5.48 -1.19
C GLY A 257 0.33 5.90 0.22
N ASN A 258 1.33 6.22 1.05
CA ASN A 258 1.14 6.62 2.44
C ASN A 258 0.38 7.95 2.55
N VAL A 259 0.85 9.00 1.90
CA VAL A 259 0.19 10.31 1.96
C VAL A 259 -1.20 10.29 1.30
N TYR A 260 -1.41 9.44 0.27
CA TYR A 260 -2.73 9.23 -0.32
C TYR A 260 -3.70 8.57 0.67
N ALA A 261 -3.24 7.64 1.50
CA ALA A 261 -4.06 7.09 2.59
C ALA A 261 -4.45 8.19 3.60
N GLY A 262 -3.53 9.11 3.94
CA GLY A 262 -3.86 10.30 4.74
C GLY A 262 -4.92 11.18 4.07
N TYR A 263 -4.80 11.41 2.76
CA TYR A 263 -5.78 12.17 1.98
C TYR A 263 -7.18 11.51 2.00
N ILE A 264 -7.25 10.21 1.82
CA ILE A 264 -8.51 9.47 1.91
C ILE A 264 -9.06 9.52 3.34
N SER A 265 -8.22 9.39 4.37
CA SER A 265 -8.64 9.51 5.78
C SER A 265 -9.31 10.87 6.05
N LYS A 266 -8.75 11.96 5.50
CA LYS A 266 -9.37 13.30 5.52
C LYS A 266 -10.73 13.29 4.81
N LYS A 267 -10.82 12.70 3.63
CA LYS A 267 -12.09 12.56 2.89
C LYS A 267 -13.13 11.72 3.63
N MET A 268 -12.69 10.77 4.43
CA MET A 268 -13.56 9.94 5.28
C MET A 268 -14.05 10.67 6.55
N GLY A 269 -13.58 11.89 6.81
CA GLY A 269 -14.03 12.74 7.92
C GLY A 269 -13.04 12.88 9.07
N LEU A 270 -11.82 12.28 8.96
CA LEU A 270 -10.78 12.50 9.97
C LEU A 270 -10.31 13.97 9.92
N PRO A 271 -10.25 14.70 11.05
CA PRO A 271 -9.89 16.13 11.05
C PRO A 271 -8.39 16.33 10.78
N ILE A 272 -8.01 16.20 9.52
CA ILE A 272 -6.65 16.48 9.06
C ILE A 272 -6.61 17.87 8.46
N ASN A 273 -5.74 18.75 9.00
CA ASN A 273 -5.52 20.09 8.47
C ASN A 273 -4.69 20.02 7.18
N LYS A 274 -3.41 19.68 7.30
CA LYS A 274 -2.46 19.60 6.19
C LYS A 274 -1.81 18.22 6.11
N LEU A 275 -1.50 17.80 4.87
CA LEU A 275 -0.62 16.69 4.56
C LEU A 275 0.60 17.29 3.86
N VAL A 276 1.75 17.22 4.50
CA VAL A 276 3.02 17.74 3.96
C VAL A 276 3.79 16.60 3.35
N VAL A 277 4.05 16.67 2.06
CA VAL A 277 4.89 15.71 1.33
C VAL A 277 6.36 16.01 1.64
N SER A 278 7.05 15.04 2.24
CA SER A 278 8.49 15.15 2.48
C SER A 278 9.25 14.26 1.50
N SER A 279 10.09 14.86 0.68
CA SER A 279 10.93 14.18 -0.32
C SER A 279 12.39 14.15 0.12
N ASN A 280 13.14 13.13 -0.34
CA ASN A 280 14.59 13.16 -0.29
C ASN A 280 15.15 13.93 -1.53
N LYS A 281 16.40 13.69 -1.93
CA LYS A 281 17.00 14.32 -3.13
C LYS A 281 16.25 14.02 -4.43
N ASN A 282 15.37 12.99 -4.43
CA ASN A 282 14.47 12.69 -5.53
C ASN A 282 13.14 13.45 -5.32
N ASP A 283 13.18 14.71 -5.68
CA ASP A 283 12.24 15.77 -5.29
C ASP A 283 11.09 16.01 -6.28
N ILE A 284 10.74 15.04 -7.12
CA ILE A 284 9.78 15.22 -8.20
C ILE A 284 8.40 15.73 -7.70
N LEU A 285 7.93 15.22 -6.57
CA LEU A 285 6.65 15.66 -5.99
C LEU A 285 6.74 17.09 -5.44
N THR A 286 7.83 17.44 -4.75
CA THR A 286 8.07 18.81 -4.27
C THR A 286 8.03 19.79 -5.42
N ARG A 287 8.81 19.54 -6.48
CA ARG A 287 8.82 20.38 -7.69
C ARG A 287 7.46 20.48 -8.36
N PHE A 288 6.72 19.37 -8.41
CA PHE A 288 5.36 19.39 -8.97
C PHE A 288 4.42 20.29 -8.15
N PHE A 289 4.43 20.18 -6.83
CA PHE A 289 3.56 21.02 -5.98
C PHE A 289 3.95 22.51 -6.02
N GLU A 290 5.20 22.82 -6.28
CA GLU A 290 5.69 24.20 -6.42
C GLU A 290 5.40 24.79 -7.80
N THR A 291 5.54 23.99 -8.87
CA THR A 291 5.54 24.51 -10.26
C THR A 291 4.39 24.05 -11.12
N GLY A 292 3.66 22.99 -10.69
CA GLY A 292 2.65 22.32 -11.51
C GLY A 292 3.22 21.41 -12.61
N VAL A 293 4.55 21.29 -12.72
CA VAL A 293 5.24 20.55 -13.79
C VAL A 293 5.90 19.28 -13.25
N MET A 294 5.54 18.13 -13.82
CA MET A 294 6.16 16.84 -13.50
C MET A 294 7.24 16.51 -14.54
N LYS A 295 8.50 16.83 -14.23
CA LYS A 295 9.63 16.56 -15.09
C LYS A 295 10.54 15.52 -14.45
N LEU A 296 10.75 14.39 -15.12
CA LEU A 296 11.64 13.32 -14.68
C LEU A 296 13.10 13.79 -14.64
N LYS A 297 13.85 13.31 -13.66
CA LYS A 297 15.31 13.48 -13.54
C LYS A 297 15.94 12.10 -13.34
N GLN A 298 17.25 12.02 -13.45
CA GLN A 298 17.97 10.81 -13.06
C GLN A 298 17.78 10.56 -11.56
N THR A 299 17.52 9.30 -11.21
CA THR A 299 17.36 8.90 -9.80
C THR A 299 18.69 8.99 -9.06
N ILE A 300 18.69 9.66 -7.92
CA ILE A 300 19.87 9.83 -7.06
C ILE A 300 19.77 8.83 -5.90
N LYS A 301 20.81 8.04 -5.68
CA LYS A 301 20.91 7.14 -4.54
C LYS A 301 21.03 7.92 -3.22
N THR A 302 20.17 7.61 -2.25
CA THR A 302 20.15 8.26 -0.93
C THR A 302 20.21 7.24 0.22
N VAL A 303 20.21 7.72 1.46
CA VAL A 303 20.11 6.89 2.66
C VAL A 303 18.69 6.31 2.87
N SER A 304 17.73 6.73 2.07
CA SER A 304 16.34 6.25 2.08
C SER A 304 15.96 5.61 0.73
N PRO A 305 16.58 4.48 0.35
CA PRO A 305 16.46 3.91 -1.00
C PRO A 305 15.03 3.56 -1.41
N SER A 306 14.15 3.29 -0.48
CA SER A 306 12.72 3.04 -0.73
C SER A 306 11.96 4.28 -1.22
N MET A 307 12.56 5.47 -1.06
CA MET A 307 12.02 6.77 -1.49
C MET A 307 12.78 7.33 -2.70
N ASP A 308 13.78 6.62 -3.25
CA ASP A 308 14.52 7.01 -4.46
C ASP A 308 13.66 6.74 -5.70
N ILE A 309 12.66 7.59 -5.91
CA ILE A 309 11.60 7.40 -6.91
C ILE A 309 11.42 8.67 -7.73
N GLN A 310 11.33 8.52 -9.05
CA GLN A 310 11.01 9.60 -9.99
C GLN A 310 9.59 9.49 -10.55
N VAL A 311 8.97 8.29 -10.55
CA VAL A 311 7.57 8.11 -10.96
C VAL A 311 6.75 7.66 -9.76
N SER A 312 5.95 8.57 -9.22
CA SER A 312 5.15 8.34 -8.01
C SER A 312 3.80 7.71 -8.37
N SER A 313 3.75 6.37 -8.41
CA SER A 313 2.64 5.62 -9.01
C SER A 313 1.25 5.95 -8.44
N ASN A 314 1.11 6.15 -7.12
CA ASN A 314 -0.21 6.46 -6.54
C ASN A 314 -0.63 7.93 -6.71
N PHE A 315 0.23 8.77 -7.24
CA PHE A 315 -0.12 10.16 -7.55
C PHE A 315 -1.23 10.22 -8.62
N GLU A 316 -1.27 9.25 -9.52
CA GLU A 316 -2.36 9.07 -10.49
C GLU A 316 -3.74 9.07 -9.82
N ARG A 317 -3.87 8.42 -8.66
CA ARG A 317 -5.13 8.40 -7.90
C ARG A 317 -5.56 9.78 -7.40
N LEU A 318 -4.60 10.59 -6.94
CA LEU A 318 -4.88 11.96 -6.52
C LEU A 318 -5.34 12.82 -7.71
N LEU A 319 -4.63 12.76 -8.82
CA LEU A 319 -4.98 13.50 -10.05
C LEU A 319 -6.35 13.09 -10.56
N TYR A 320 -6.67 11.80 -10.56
CA TYR A 320 -7.99 11.31 -10.93
C TYR A 320 -9.08 11.84 -9.98
N ASP A 321 -8.84 11.81 -8.68
CA ASP A 321 -9.83 12.27 -7.71
C ASP A 321 -10.11 13.78 -7.80
N TYR A 322 -9.10 14.58 -8.19
CA TYR A 322 -9.26 16.00 -8.46
C TYR A 322 -9.96 16.28 -9.79
N SER A 323 -9.50 15.67 -10.86
CA SER A 323 -9.99 15.96 -12.21
C SER A 323 -11.32 15.30 -12.53
N LYS A 324 -11.60 14.14 -11.93
CA LYS A 324 -12.70 13.23 -12.29
C LYS A 324 -12.71 12.84 -13.77
N SER A 325 -11.59 13.02 -14.45
CA SER A 325 -11.46 12.82 -15.89
C SER A 325 -10.51 11.67 -16.22
N THR A 326 -11.07 10.52 -16.59
CA THR A 326 -10.30 9.37 -17.07
C THR A 326 -9.50 9.69 -18.34
N LYS A 327 -10.05 10.55 -19.22
CA LYS A 327 -9.38 10.99 -20.45
C LYS A 327 -8.13 11.80 -20.15
N LEU A 328 -8.19 12.72 -19.18
CA LEU A 328 -7.04 13.51 -18.75
C LEU A 328 -5.93 12.60 -18.19
N ILE A 329 -6.30 11.70 -17.29
CA ILE A 329 -5.34 10.76 -16.70
C ILE A 329 -4.69 9.87 -17.75
N LYS A 330 -5.46 9.30 -18.66
CA LYS A 330 -4.95 8.47 -19.76
C LYS A 330 -3.94 9.21 -20.62
N ASN A 331 -4.20 10.48 -20.95
CA ASN A 331 -3.29 11.30 -21.76
C ASN A 331 -1.98 11.60 -20.99
N LEU A 332 -2.08 12.08 -19.74
CA LEU A 332 -0.90 12.39 -18.92
C LEU A 332 0.03 11.18 -18.75
N TYR A 333 -0.52 10.00 -18.48
CA TYR A 333 0.30 8.80 -18.26
C TYR A 333 0.77 8.13 -19.55
N ARG A 334 0.20 8.46 -20.70
CA ARG A 334 0.72 8.05 -22.01
C ARG A 334 1.96 8.85 -22.41
N GLU A 335 2.04 10.11 -21.99
CA GLU A 335 3.20 10.98 -22.24
C GLU A 335 4.37 10.70 -21.28
N LEU A 336 4.12 10.11 -20.12
CA LEU A 336 5.15 9.77 -19.13
C LEU A 336 5.81 8.40 -19.40
N GLY A 337 5.37 7.64 -20.41
CA GLY A 337 5.93 6.36 -20.79
C GLY A 337 5.18 5.16 -20.28
#